data_6a1641dc12de268bd3af11d44f9c2187
#
_entry.id   6a1641dc12de268bd3af11d44f9c2187
#
_cell.length_a   1.000
_cell.length_b   1.000
_cell.length_c   1.000
_cell.angle_alpha   90.00
_cell.angle_beta   90.00
_cell.angle_gamma   90.00
#
_symmetry.space_group_name_H-M   'P 1'
#
loop_
_entity.id
_entity.type
_entity.pdbx_description
1 polymer ?
#
loop_
_entity_poly.entity_id
_entity_poly.type
_entity_poly.pdbx_seq_one_letter_code
_entity_poly.pdbx_strand_id
1 'polypeptide(L)'
;MSGGQLIRDASARDADACAAIYAPYVTGTAITFESDPPSPAQMAERIAAAAREHAWVVLEADGRVVGYAYGGPYKSRAAYRWSCEVSVYLERGRRRTGGGRALYDALFSRLAARGFRTAVAGMTLPNEASVGLHRALGFEPVGTYRRIGWKHGAWHDVAWTQRPITPNTDEPPDDLR
;
A
#
# COMPACT_ATOMS: atom_id res chain seq x y z
N MET A 1 -26.70 -4.07 14.84
CA MET A 1 -26.71 -3.59 13.43
C MET A 1 -25.29 -3.63 12.94
N SER A 2 -24.96 -4.51 11.98
CA SER A 2 -23.61 -4.59 11.42
C SER A 2 -23.32 -3.28 10.70
N GLY A 3 -22.46 -2.45 11.28
CA GLY A 3 -21.93 -1.28 10.60
C GLY A 3 -21.25 -1.76 9.31
N GLY A 4 -21.77 -1.33 8.16
CA GLY A 4 -21.26 -1.73 6.86
C GLY A 4 -19.83 -1.23 6.67
N GLN A 5 -18.94 -2.07 6.17
CA GLN A 5 -17.64 -1.64 5.67
C GLN A 5 -17.82 -1.10 4.25
N LEU A 6 -17.26 0.08 3.98
CA LEU A 6 -17.27 0.71 2.66
C LEU A 6 -15.84 1.00 2.22
N ILE A 7 -15.51 0.63 0.97
CA ILE A 7 -14.25 1.05 0.35
C ILE A 7 -14.56 2.04 -0.77
N ARG A 8 -13.87 3.15 -0.76
CA ARG A 8 -13.99 4.22 -1.74
C ARG A 8 -12.65 4.86 -2.07
N ASP A 9 -12.61 5.65 -3.12
CA ASP A 9 -11.45 6.46 -3.43
C ASP A 9 -11.22 7.50 -2.33
N ALA A 10 -9.95 7.73 -2.03
CA ALA A 10 -9.53 8.75 -1.08
C ALA A 10 -9.66 10.15 -1.69
N SER A 11 -9.85 11.11 -0.81
CA SER A 11 -9.82 12.54 -1.13
C SER A 11 -8.99 13.29 -0.09
N ALA A 12 -8.74 14.58 -0.32
CA ALA A 12 -8.02 15.41 0.65
C ALA A 12 -8.65 15.41 2.05
N ARG A 13 -9.97 15.16 2.16
CA ARG A 13 -10.68 15.07 3.45
C ARG A 13 -10.27 13.89 4.31
N ASP A 14 -9.64 12.89 3.72
CA ASP A 14 -9.21 11.66 4.40
C ASP A 14 -7.78 11.78 4.96
N ALA A 15 -7.11 12.90 4.68
CA ALA A 15 -5.70 13.10 5.02
C ALA A 15 -5.42 13.03 6.53
N ASP A 16 -6.28 13.65 7.34
CA ASP A 16 -6.16 13.61 8.81
C ASP A 16 -6.23 12.17 9.34
N ALA A 17 -7.22 11.40 8.87
CA ALA A 17 -7.40 10.02 9.27
C ALA A 17 -6.26 9.12 8.78
N CYS A 18 -5.82 9.28 7.52
CA CYS A 18 -4.68 8.53 6.98
C CYS A 18 -3.39 8.85 7.73
N ALA A 19 -3.13 10.11 8.03
CA ALA A 19 -1.97 10.53 8.83
C ALA A 19 -2.02 9.93 10.25
N ALA A 20 -3.17 9.96 10.90
CA ALA A 20 -3.37 9.38 12.23
C ALA A 20 -3.18 7.85 12.25
N ILE A 21 -3.63 7.14 11.21
CA ILE A 21 -3.41 5.69 11.06
C ILE A 21 -1.93 5.39 10.87
N TYR A 22 -1.21 6.21 10.09
CA TYR A 22 0.18 5.97 9.71
C TYR A 22 1.18 6.33 10.83
N ALA A 23 0.93 7.39 11.59
CA ALA A 23 1.85 7.91 12.60
C ALA A 23 2.37 6.85 13.58
N PRO A 24 1.55 5.95 14.16
CA PRO A 24 2.05 4.90 15.06
C PRO A 24 2.98 3.88 14.39
N TYR A 25 2.88 3.68 13.08
CA TYR A 25 3.81 2.83 12.32
C TYR A 25 5.16 3.51 12.15
N VAL A 26 5.16 4.82 11.94
CA VAL A 26 6.39 5.62 11.80
C VAL A 26 7.14 5.69 13.12
N THR A 27 6.46 6.06 14.20
CA THR A 27 7.11 6.33 15.49
C THR A 27 7.42 5.08 16.30
N GLY A 28 6.59 4.04 16.20
CA GLY A 28 6.65 2.88 17.09
C GLY A 28 7.08 1.56 16.42
N THR A 29 7.41 1.57 15.12
CA THR A 29 7.77 0.33 14.40
C THR A 29 8.85 0.57 13.35
N ALA A 30 9.45 -0.52 12.88
CA ALA A 30 10.29 -0.53 11.67
C ALA A 30 9.51 -0.98 10.41
N ILE A 31 8.18 -1.09 10.46
CA ILE A 31 7.33 -1.46 9.32
C ILE A 31 7.46 -0.44 8.18
N THR A 32 7.65 0.82 8.51
CA THR A 32 8.08 1.87 7.59
C THR A 32 9.42 2.45 8.03
N PHE A 33 10.23 2.88 7.08
CA PHE A 33 11.53 3.51 7.37
C PHE A 33 11.46 5.04 7.45
N GLU A 34 10.28 5.64 7.32
CA GLU A 34 10.12 7.06 7.63
C GLU A 34 10.45 7.32 9.10
N SER A 35 11.14 8.44 9.37
CA SER A 35 11.57 8.85 10.71
C SER A 35 10.52 9.72 11.39
N ASP A 36 9.89 10.59 10.61
CA ASP A 36 8.91 11.57 11.08
C ASP A 36 7.55 11.32 10.43
N PRO A 37 6.46 11.29 11.20
CA PRO A 37 5.13 11.14 10.65
C PRO A 37 4.79 12.33 9.74
N PRO A 38 4.22 12.09 8.55
CA PRO A 38 3.77 13.18 7.70
C PRO A 38 2.63 13.95 8.37
N SER A 39 2.64 15.27 8.20
CA SER A 39 1.51 16.10 8.59
C SER A 39 0.27 15.79 7.75
N PRO A 40 -0.95 16.14 8.19
CA PRO A 40 -2.15 16.02 7.37
C PRO A 40 -2.03 16.70 6.00
N ALA A 41 -1.38 17.87 5.94
CA ALA A 41 -1.14 18.57 4.67
C ALA A 41 -0.24 17.76 3.72
N GLN A 42 0.86 17.21 4.22
CA GLN A 42 1.73 16.32 3.44
C GLN A 42 1.01 15.03 3.02
N MET A 43 0.15 14.50 3.89
CA MET A 43 -0.66 13.33 3.54
C MET A 43 -1.68 13.67 2.45
N ALA A 44 -2.30 14.84 2.47
CA ALA A 44 -3.20 15.30 1.41
C ALA A 44 -2.48 15.41 0.05
N GLU A 45 -1.24 15.91 0.04
CA GLU A 45 -0.40 15.96 -1.16
C GLU A 45 -0.10 14.56 -1.71
N ARG A 46 0.23 13.59 -0.83
CA ARG A 46 0.46 12.19 -1.20
C ARG A 46 -0.80 11.55 -1.81
N ILE A 47 -1.96 11.78 -1.20
CA ILE A 47 -3.26 11.29 -1.71
C ILE A 47 -3.53 11.89 -3.09
N ALA A 48 -3.35 13.20 -3.25
CA ALA A 48 -3.58 13.88 -4.53
C ALA A 48 -2.63 13.37 -5.63
N ALA A 49 -1.35 13.16 -5.33
CA ALA A 49 -0.38 12.63 -6.27
C ALA A 49 -0.75 11.20 -6.70
N ALA A 50 -1.06 10.32 -5.75
CA ALA A 50 -1.47 8.96 -6.06
C ALA A 50 -2.80 8.90 -6.83
N ALA A 51 -3.76 9.77 -6.52
CA ALA A 51 -5.02 9.86 -7.26
C ALA A 51 -4.83 10.25 -8.73
N ARG A 52 -3.83 11.10 -9.03
CA ARG A 52 -3.52 11.48 -10.43
C ARG A 52 -2.82 10.36 -11.20
N GLU A 53 -1.86 9.70 -10.61
CA GLU A 53 -0.90 8.84 -11.31
C GLU A 53 -1.11 7.35 -11.06
N HIS A 54 -1.74 6.98 -9.94
CA HIS A 54 -1.93 5.60 -9.50
C HIS A 54 -3.35 5.38 -8.97
N ALA A 55 -3.48 5.08 -7.68
CA ALA A 55 -4.75 5.03 -6.94
C ALA A 55 -4.49 5.08 -5.42
N TRP A 56 -5.46 5.58 -4.70
CA TRP A 56 -5.51 5.56 -3.23
C TRP A 56 -6.94 5.28 -2.80
N VAL A 57 -7.13 4.24 -1.97
CA VAL A 57 -8.44 3.85 -1.44
C VAL A 57 -8.45 3.87 0.07
N VAL A 58 -9.60 4.18 0.66
CA VAL A 58 -9.83 4.13 2.10
C VAL A 58 -10.91 3.12 2.45
N LEU A 59 -10.78 2.52 3.62
CA LEU A 59 -11.76 1.67 4.25
C LEU A 59 -12.47 2.47 5.35
N GLU A 60 -13.77 2.64 5.19
CA GLU A 60 -14.63 3.17 6.24
C GLU A 60 -15.32 2.05 7.01
N ALA A 61 -15.40 2.20 8.31
CA ALA A 61 -16.22 1.40 9.19
C ALA A 61 -16.86 2.31 10.23
N ASP A 62 -18.13 2.15 10.46
CA ASP A 62 -18.91 2.95 11.42
C ASP A 62 -18.76 4.48 11.20
N GLY A 63 -18.73 4.89 9.92
CA GLY A 63 -18.66 6.30 9.52
C GLY A 63 -17.28 6.97 9.65
N ARG A 64 -16.21 6.20 9.91
CA ARG A 64 -14.84 6.72 9.98
C ARG A 64 -13.85 5.89 9.17
N VAL A 65 -12.80 6.52 8.68
CA VAL A 65 -11.70 5.83 7.98
C VAL A 65 -10.88 5.05 9.00
N VAL A 66 -10.70 3.75 8.73
CA VAL A 66 -9.99 2.80 9.62
C VAL A 66 -8.83 2.08 8.93
N GLY A 67 -8.60 2.39 7.66
CA GLY A 67 -7.49 1.84 6.89
C GLY A 67 -7.45 2.45 5.50
N TYR A 68 -6.33 2.25 4.83
CA TYR A 68 -6.13 2.69 3.46
C TYR A 68 -5.10 1.82 2.73
N ALA A 69 -5.17 1.83 1.40
CA ALA A 69 -4.15 1.26 0.54
C ALA A 69 -3.88 2.18 -0.65
N TYR A 70 -2.67 2.17 -1.15
CA TYR A 70 -2.29 3.00 -2.29
C TYR A 70 -1.23 2.35 -3.16
N GLY A 71 -1.17 2.79 -4.41
CA GLY A 71 -0.09 2.54 -5.34
C GLY A 71 0.77 3.78 -5.50
N GLY A 72 2.05 3.57 -5.72
CA GLY A 72 3.02 4.60 -6.03
C GLY A 72 4.03 4.12 -7.08
N PRO A 73 4.95 5.00 -7.55
CA PRO A 73 5.94 4.63 -8.54
C PRO A 73 6.90 3.58 -7.97
N TYR A 74 7.18 2.54 -8.76
CA TYR A 74 8.19 1.54 -8.37
C TYR A 74 9.61 2.10 -8.53
N LYS A 75 9.92 2.61 -9.72
CA LYS A 75 11.20 3.22 -10.06
C LYS A 75 11.01 4.32 -11.11
N SER A 76 11.97 5.25 -11.17
CA SER A 76 11.87 6.44 -12.04
C SER A 76 12.14 6.21 -13.53
N ARG A 77 12.78 5.09 -13.90
CA ARG A 77 13.08 4.81 -15.32
C ARG A 77 11.82 4.43 -16.08
N ALA A 78 11.65 4.99 -17.29
CA ALA A 78 10.42 4.87 -18.09
C ALA A 78 9.96 3.42 -18.36
N ALA A 79 10.88 2.48 -18.49
CA ALA A 79 10.54 1.07 -18.71
C ALA A 79 9.80 0.42 -17.53
N TYR A 80 9.85 1.01 -16.34
CA TYR A 80 9.14 0.53 -15.15
C TYR A 80 7.73 1.12 -14.98
N ARG A 81 7.26 1.99 -15.88
CA ARG A 81 6.02 2.76 -15.68
C ARG A 81 4.76 1.92 -15.50
N TRP A 82 4.72 0.68 -15.99
CA TRP A 82 3.58 -0.23 -15.79
C TRP A 82 3.64 -1.06 -14.50
N SER A 83 4.70 -0.89 -13.72
CA SER A 83 4.86 -1.49 -12.39
C SER A 83 4.64 -0.44 -11.32
N CYS A 84 3.97 -0.82 -10.24
CA CYS A 84 3.76 0.07 -9.10
C CYS A 84 4.11 -0.63 -7.79
N GLU A 85 4.58 0.15 -6.82
CA GLU A 85 4.72 -0.29 -5.44
C GLU A 85 3.40 -0.06 -4.72
N VAL A 86 2.96 -1.06 -3.94
CA VAL A 86 1.69 -0.99 -3.20
C VAL A 86 1.90 -1.12 -1.71
N SER A 87 1.09 -0.41 -0.95
CA SER A 87 1.12 -0.43 0.52
C SER A 87 -0.29 -0.45 1.09
N VAL A 88 -0.45 -1.06 2.27
CA VAL A 88 -1.70 -1.08 3.01
C VAL A 88 -1.43 -0.84 4.50
N TYR A 89 -2.24 0.01 5.10
CA TYR A 89 -2.20 0.32 6.52
C TYR A 89 -3.59 0.26 7.11
N LEU A 90 -3.72 -0.41 8.24
CA LEU A 90 -4.95 -0.45 9.04
C LEU A 90 -4.71 0.19 10.40
N GLU A 91 -5.74 0.76 10.98
CA GLU A 91 -5.72 1.19 12.37
C GLU A 91 -5.20 0.07 13.27
N ARG A 92 -4.28 0.38 14.18
CA ARG A 92 -3.66 -0.63 15.04
C ARG A 92 -4.72 -1.33 15.89
N GLY A 93 -4.59 -2.67 15.98
CA GLY A 93 -5.58 -3.51 16.64
C GLY A 93 -6.65 -4.12 15.73
N ARG A 94 -6.85 -3.59 14.53
CA ARG A 94 -7.76 -4.15 13.52
C ARG A 94 -7.11 -5.28 12.71
N ARG A 95 -6.83 -6.38 13.37
CA ARG A 95 -6.26 -7.56 12.70
C ARG A 95 -7.35 -8.58 12.36
N ARG A 96 -7.17 -9.32 11.24
CA ARG A 96 -8.04 -10.42 10.80
C ARG A 96 -9.50 -10.04 10.52
N THR A 97 -9.75 -8.77 10.19
CA THR A 97 -11.09 -8.28 9.83
C THR A 97 -11.41 -8.40 8.34
N GLY A 98 -10.48 -8.91 7.53
CA GLY A 98 -10.60 -8.91 6.06
C GLY A 98 -10.32 -7.54 5.40
N GLY A 99 -10.15 -6.48 6.17
CA GLY A 99 -9.99 -5.11 5.66
C GLY A 99 -8.79 -4.94 4.73
N GLY A 100 -7.65 -5.55 5.04
CA GLY A 100 -6.45 -5.47 4.19
C GLY A 100 -6.66 -6.14 2.83
N ARG A 101 -7.33 -7.28 2.78
CA ARG A 101 -7.70 -7.94 1.53
C ARG A 101 -8.65 -7.07 0.71
N ALA A 102 -9.73 -6.60 1.34
CA ALA A 102 -10.74 -5.80 0.66
C ALA A 102 -10.14 -4.49 0.09
N LEU A 103 -9.24 -3.83 0.83
CA LEU A 103 -8.50 -2.66 0.35
C LEU A 103 -7.63 -2.99 -0.86
N TYR A 104 -6.87 -4.08 -0.84
CA TYR A 104 -6.04 -4.47 -1.97
C TYR A 104 -6.86 -4.90 -3.19
N ASP A 105 -7.95 -5.64 -3.02
CA ASP A 105 -8.83 -6.03 -4.13
C ASP A 105 -9.39 -4.77 -4.84
N ALA A 106 -9.82 -3.78 -4.07
CA ALA A 106 -10.30 -2.51 -4.60
C ALA A 106 -9.17 -1.68 -5.26
N LEU A 107 -7.97 -1.66 -4.67
CA LEU A 107 -6.80 -0.98 -5.22
C LEU A 107 -6.39 -1.60 -6.55
N PHE A 108 -6.28 -2.93 -6.63
CA PHE A 108 -5.88 -3.62 -7.87
C PHE A 108 -6.86 -3.41 -9.00
N SER A 109 -8.16 -3.38 -8.72
CA SER A 109 -9.17 -3.05 -9.72
C SER A 109 -8.92 -1.68 -10.34
N ARG A 110 -8.58 -0.67 -9.53
CA ARG A 110 -8.29 0.69 -10.00
C ARG A 110 -6.99 0.79 -10.77
N LEU A 111 -5.94 0.14 -10.29
CA LEU A 111 -4.64 0.09 -10.96
C LEU A 111 -4.73 -0.64 -12.31
N ALA A 112 -5.47 -1.75 -12.38
CA ALA A 112 -5.75 -2.46 -13.62
C ALA A 112 -6.48 -1.57 -14.64
N ALA A 113 -7.50 -0.83 -14.21
CA ALA A 113 -8.24 0.10 -15.07
C ALA A 113 -7.36 1.23 -15.64
N ARG A 114 -6.26 1.56 -14.95
CA ARG A 114 -5.26 2.54 -15.42
C ARG A 114 -4.19 1.94 -16.34
N GLY A 115 -4.12 0.61 -16.47
CA GLY A 115 -3.16 -0.07 -17.32
C GLY A 115 -1.92 -0.61 -16.58
N PHE A 116 -1.86 -0.52 -15.26
CA PHE A 116 -0.77 -1.14 -14.49
C PHE A 116 -0.80 -2.66 -14.63
N ARG A 117 0.37 -3.27 -14.74
CA ARG A 117 0.55 -4.71 -15.01
C ARG A 117 1.05 -5.48 -13.80
N THR A 118 1.96 -4.91 -13.02
CA THR A 118 2.64 -5.59 -11.92
C THR A 118 2.64 -4.74 -10.67
N ALA A 119 2.22 -5.33 -9.56
CA ALA A 119 2.38 -4.77 -8.23
C ALA A 119 3.59 -5.40 -7.52
N VAL A 120 4.38 -4.57 -6.87
CA VAL A 120 5.45 -5.00 -5.97
C VAL A 120 5.18 -4.47 -4.57
N ALA A 121 5.61 -5.21 -3.56
CA ALA A 121 5.49 -4.80 -2.17
C ALA A 121 6.75 -5.17 -1.38
N GLY A 122 7.27 -4.22 -0.61
CA GLY A 122 8.37 -4.42 0.31
C GLY A 122 7.87 -4.51 1.75
N MET A 123 8.40 -5.45 2.53
CA MET A 123 8.02 -5.69 3.92
C MET A 123 9.25 -5.78 4.80
N THR A 124 9.38 -4.89 5.76
CA THR A 124 10.41 -5.01 6.80
C THR A 124 10.14 -6.26 7.65
N LEU A 125 11.15 -7.08 7.84
CA LEU A 125 11.06 -8.31 8.63
C LEU A 125 11.55 -8.10 10.08
N PRO A 126 10.98 -8.82 11.07
CA PRO A 126 9.86 -9.76 10.94
C PRO A 126 8.50 -9.05 10.82
N ASN A 127 7.62 -9.51 9.96
CA ASN A 127 6.26 -9.01 9.81
C ASN A 127 5.33 -10.11 9.25
N GLU A 128 5.02 -11.09 10.08
CA GLU A 128 4.23 -12.27 9.68
C GLU A 128 2.84 -11.90 9.15
N ALA A 129 2.21 -10.87 9.72
CA ALA A 129 0.89 -10.43 9.30
C ALA A 129 0.90 -9.90 7.86
N SER A 130 1.89 -9.09 7.50
CA SER A 130 2.03 -8.57 6.13
C SER A 130 2.45 -9.68 5.16
N VAL A 131 3.42 -10.51 5.53
CA VAL A 131 3.86 -11.65 4.71
C VAL A 131 2.70 -12.60 4.43
N GLY A 132 1.90 -12.92 5.45
CA GLY A 132 0.72 -13.78 5.32
C GLY A 132 -0.36 -13.17 4.42
N LEU A 133 -0.63 -11.87 4.54
CA LEU A 133 -1.58 -11.16 3.69
C LEU A 133 -1.15 -11.19 2.22
N HIS A 134 0.10 -10.82 1.94
CA HIS A 134 0.61 -10.77 0.56
C HIS A 134 0.60 -12.17 -0.07
N ARG A 135 1.03 -13.21 0.66
CA ARG A 135 0.94 -14.59 0.19
C ARG A 135 -0.51 -14.99 -0.13
N ALA A 136 -1.45 -14.67 0.77
CA ALA A 136 -2.88 -14.98 0.58
C ALA A 136 -3.52 -14.23 -0.60
N LEU A 137 -2.90 -13.15 -1.06
CA LEU A 137 -3.29 -12.36 -2.23
C LEU A 137 -2.54 -12.76 -3.50
N GLY A 138 -1.76 -13.84 -3.48
CA GLY A 138 -1.06 -14.35 -4.65
C GLY A 138 0.23 -13.60 -4.99
N PHE A 139 0.82 -12.88 -4.04
CA PHE A 139 2.16 -12.35 -4.22
C PHE A 139 3.19 -13.46 -4.09
N GLU A 140 4.16 -13.46 -4.98
CA GLU A 140 5.29 -14.38 -5.00
C GLU A 140 6.55 -13.71 -4.47
N PRO A 141 7.41 -14.42 -3.70
CA PRO A 141 8.68 -13.88 -3.22
C PRO A 141 9.60 -13.52 -4.39
N VAL A 142 10.21 -12.34 -4.32
CA VAL A 142 11.26 -11.89 -5.25
C VAL A 142 12.63 -12.08 -4.63
N GLY A 143 12.79 -11.69 -3.36
CA GLY A 143 14.04 -11.77 -2.64
C GLY A 143 14.02 -10.95 -1.35
N THR A 144 15.12 -11.00 -0.62
CA THR A 144 15.26 -10.26 0.63
C THR A 144 16.55 -9.46 0.61
N TYR A 145 16.44 -8.15 0.76
CA TYR A 145 17.57 -7.29 1.06
C TYR A 145 17.91 -7.42 2.54
N ARG A 146 19.13 -7.81 2.84
CA ARG A 146 19.59 -7.97 4.21
C ARG A 146 20.21 -6.70 4.72
N ARG A 147 19.86 -6.31 5.97
CA ARG A 147 20.41 -5.15 6.65
C ARG A 147 20.38 -3.87 5.80
N ILE A 148 19.27 -3.66 5.11
CA ILE A 148 19.11 -2.58 4.12
C ILE A 148 18.68 -1.26 4.75
N GLY A 149 18.03 -1.28 5.92
CA GLY A 149 17.53 -0.10 6.62
C GLY A 149 17.94 -0.10 8.10
N TRP A 150 18.30 1.07 8.60
CA TRP A 150 18.61 1.29 10.01
C TRP A 150 17.49 2.07 10.68
N LYS A 151 16.85 1.48 11.70
CA LYS A 151 15.82 2.16 12.49
C LYS A 151 15.70 1.56 13.89
N HIS A 152 15.39 2.41 14.88
CA HIS A 152 15.25 2.00 16.28
C HIS A 152 16.47 1.21 16.81
N GLY A 153 17.67 1.65 16.44
CA GLY A 153 18.91 1.05 16.94
C GLY A 153 19.24 -0.33 16.34
N ALA A 154 18.63 -0.73 15.24
CA ALA A 154 18.87 -2.01 14.59
C ALA A 154 18.86 -1.93 13.06
N TRP A 155 19.60 -2.84 12.42
CA TRP A 155 19.49 -3.12 11.00
C TRP A 155 18.29 -4.03 10.72
N HIS A 156 17.57 -3.74 9.66
CA HIS A 156 16.39 -4.49 9.25
C HIS A 156 16.54 -5.03 7.84
N ASP A 157 16.03 -6.26 7.66
CA ASP A 157 15.88 -6.89 6.36
C ASP A 157 14.54 -6.48 5.74
N VAL A 158 14.47 -6.39 4.41
CA VAL A 158 13.25 -6.12 3.66
C VAL A 158 13.01 -7.23 2.64
N ALA A 159 11.93 -7.96 2.82
CA ALA A 159 11.46 -8.94 1.83
C ALA A 159 10.65 -8.22 0.75
N TRP A 160 10.92 -8.54 -0.51
CA TRP A 160 10.17 -8.06 -1.66
C TRP A 160 9.36 -9.18 -2.27
N THR A 161 8.14 -8.84 -2.66
CA THR A 161 7.20 -9.73 -3.32
C THR A 161 6.58 -9.03 -4.52
N GLN A 162 6.08 -9.79 -5.48
CA GLN A 162 5.37 -9.26 -6.64
C GLN A 162 4.15 -10.11 -6.99
N ARG A 163 3.20 -9.49 -7.67
CA ARG A 163 2.10 -10.21 -8.33
C ARG A 163 1.68 -9.49 -9.62
N PRO A 164 1.15 -10.22 -10.63
CA PRO A 164 0.47 -9.59 -11.75
C PRO A 164 -0.83 -8.93 -11.26
N ILE A 165 -1.11 -7.71 -11.74
CA ILE A 165 -2.39 -7.01 -11.55
C ILE A 165 -3.38 -7.45 -12.61
N THR A 166 -2.89 -7.61 -13.85
CA THR A 166 -3.62 -8.17 -14.99
C THR A 166 -2.91 -9.44 -15.48
N PRO A 167 -3.58 -10.32 -16.23
CA PRO A 167 -2.92 -11.48 -16.81
C PRO A 167 -1.67 -11.09 -17.60
N ASN A 168 -0.61 -11.87 -17.45
CA ASN A 168 0.61 -11.68 -18.22
C ASN A 168 0.36 -11.95 -19.71
N THR A 169 0.91 -11.10 -20.57
CA THR A 169 0.86 -11.21 -22.02
C THR A 169 2.17 -10.72 -22.60
N ASP A 170 2.60 -11.27 -23.72
CA ASP A 170 3.78 -10.84 -24.45
C ASP A 170 3.51 -9.64 -25.36
N GLU A 171 2.25 -9.22 -25.45
CA GLU A 171 1.87 -8.03 -26.23
C GLU A 171 2.37 -6.75 -25.55
N PRO A 172 2.71 -5.72 -26.35
CA PRO A 172 3.05 -4.41 -25.80
C PRO A 172 1.91 -3.88 -24.93
N PRO A 173 2.21 -3.31 -23.75
CA PRO A 173 1.18 -2.71 -22.91
C PRO A 173 0.67 -1.40 -23.55
N ASP A 174 -0.63 -1.15 -23.37
CA ASP A 174 -1.22 0.14 -23.69
C ASP A 174 -0.61 1.25 -22.81
N ASP A 175 -0.74 2.49 -23.25
CA ASP A 175 -0.39 3.64 -22.42
C ASP A 175 -1.25 3.68 -21.14
N LEU A 176 -0.66 4.19 -20.06
CA LEU A 176 -1.37 4.41 -18.80
C LEU A 176 -2.45 5.50 -18.98
N ARG A 177 -3.58 5.34 -18.30
CA ARG A 177 -4.75 6.23 -18.35
C ARG A 177 -4.85 7.10 -17.12
#